data_223500ff3a3642fb6533520bc0a3ff15
#
_entry.id   223500ff3a3642fb6533520bc0a3ff15
#
_cell.length_a   1.000
_cell.length_b   1.000
_cell.length_c   1.000
_cell.angle_alpha   90.00
_cell.angle_beta   90.00
_cell.angle_gamma   90.00
#
_symmetry.space_group_name_H-M   'P 1'
#
loop_
_entity.id
_entity.type
_entity.pdbx_description
1 polymer ?
#
loop_
_entity_poly.entity_id
_entity_poly.type
_entity_poly.pdbx_seq_one_letter_code
_entity_poly.pdbx_strand_id
1 'polypeptide(L)'
;MLERLELHDTGPAPSMMFELAPRLNLFAGDNGLGKTFVLDVAWFALTGTWPGYPAAPRRGPAVKPEIVRDTRDGEVVHRVASSFDFEEQQWRTVYPSEASSRSGLVFYARVDGSFSVWDPLRPAGHLQFPLGVKSMGPVPGFHFTPSQIWNGLTADDYDGSVLCNGLIRDWATWQLQRGSAFDLLTRVLEVLSPKPGETLRPGSSTTRVSLHDVRDIPTLDMPYGNVPVVLASAGMKRILSFAYLLVWMWREHVEAAKLRNIPPERGVVVLVDEVEAHLHPQWQRVILPALLRVSRELEPSIETQLFITTHAPLVLASAEPHFDEARDALFLFDLDAAEVTVSRPAWKPRGDASAWLTSDVFDLAQARSVEAERAILDAMAAMRRPDLPIEDAKRIHEELHDVLKDTDPFWVRWLVRARQAGLTP
;
A
#
# COMPACT_ATOMS: atom_id res chain seq x y z
N MET A 1 3.27 17.83 1.77
CA MET A 1 4.02 16.58 1.52
C MET A 1 4.93 16.28 2.70
N LEU A 2 5.09 15.01 3.06
CA LEU A 2 5.99 14.56 4.13
C LEU A 2 7.39 14.35 3.55
N GLU A 3 8.40 15.07 4.06
CA GLU A 3 9.77 14.98 3.53
C GLU A 3 10.69 14.11 4.38
N ARG A 4 10.47 14.13 5.69
CA ARG A 4 11.29 13.37 6.62
C ARG A 4 10.45 12.82 7.76
N LEU A 5 10.76 11.61 8.17
CA LEU A 5 10.18 10.95 9.33
C LEU A 5 11.29 10.31 10.15
N GLU A 6 11.40 10.71 11.41
CA GLU A 6 12.35 10.16 12.38
C GLU A 6 11.58 9.55 13.54
N LEU A 7 11.93 8.33 13.90
CA LEU A 7 11.35 7.59 15.00
C LEU A 7 12.47 7.26 16.00
N HIS A 8 12.33 7.70 17.20
CA HIS A 8 13.27 7.41 18.29
C HIS A 8 12.55 6.63 19.39
N ASP A 9 13.15 5.54 19.84
CA ASP A 9 12.64 4.69 20.91
C ASP A 9 11.15 4.28 20.71
N THR A 10 10.75 4.06 19.47
CA THR A 10 9.36 3.84 19.07
C THR A 10 9.28 2.71 18.04
N GLY A 11 8.44 1.70 18.29
CA GLY A 11 8.28 0.59 17.39
C GLY A 11 9.42 -0.44 17.41
N PRO A 12 9.72 -1.08 16.24
CA PRO A 12 10.57 -2.26 16.20
C PRO A 12 12.07 -2.00 16.38
N ALA A 13 12.52 -0.76 16.15
CA ALA A 13 13.94 -0.38 16.27
C ALA A 13 14.15 0.79 17.24
N PRO A 14 15.36 0.94 17.83
CA PRO A 14 15.69 2.11 18.67
C PRO A 14 15.61 3.42 17.91
N SER A 15 15.99 3.42 16.64
CA SER A 15 15.88 4.58 15.76
C SER A 15 15.63 4.17 14.33
N MET A 16 14.72 4.85 13.66
CA MET A 16 14.47 4.73 12.22
C MET A 16 14.37 6.13 11.61
N MET A 17 14.98 6.32 10.45
CA MET A 17 14.96 7.59 9.74
C MET A 17 14.66 7.38 8.26
N PHE A 18 13.72 8.18 7.75
CA PHE A 18 13.27 8.13 6.38
C PHE A 18 13.40 9.52 5.73
N GLU A 19 14.30 9.63 4.76
CA GLU A 19 14.35 10.76 3.82
C GLU A 19 13.39 10.44 2.67
N LEU A 20 12.19 10.96 2.75
CA LEU A 20 11.08 10.58 1.89
C LEU A 20 11.14 11.29 0.54
N ALA A 21 10.81 10.56 -0.50
CA ALA A 21 10.74 11.08 -1.86
C ALA A 21 9.38 11.78 -2.12
N PRO A 22 9.34 12.78 -3.00
CA PRO A 22 8.13 13.57 -3.21
C PRO A 22 7.03 12.83 -3.98
N ARG A 23 7.31 11.72 -4.67
CA ARG A 23 6.31 11.01 -5.49
C ARG A 23 6.00 9.61 -4.99
N LEU A 24 7.00 8.74 -4.87
CA LEU A 24 6.82 7.34 -4.52
C LEU A 24 7.82 6.90 -3.46
N ASN A 25 7.30 6.31 -2.39
CA ASN A 25 8.09 5.67 -1.34
C ASN A 25 7.66 4.21 -1.26
N LEU A 26 8.55 3.30 -1.71
CA LEU A 26 8.35 1.86 -1.63
C LEU A 26 9.02 1.32 -0.38
N PHE A 27 8.31 0.48 0.36
CA PHE A 27 8.80 -0.19 1.56
C PHE A 27 8.75 -1.70 1.31
N ALA A 28 9.91 -2.33 1.22
CA ALA A 28 10.06 -3.76 0.99
C ALA A 28 10.86 -4.42 2.13
N GLY A 29 10.81 -5.75 2.19
CA GLY A 29 11.46 -6.55 3.23
C GLY A 29 10.52 -7.60 3.82
N ASP A 30 11.00 -8.43 4.75
CA ASP A 30 10.26 -9.53 5.32
C ASP A 30 9.07 -9.11 6.19
N ASN A 31 8.19 -10.08 6.48
CA ASN A 31 7.04 -9.89 7.34
C ASN A 31 7.46 -9.58 8.78
N GLY A 32 6.66 -8.75 9.46
CA GLY A 32 6.86 -8.43 10.86
C GLY A 32 7.95 -7.39 11.15
N LEU A 33 8.62 -6.83 10.15
CA LEU A 33 9.69 -5.84 10.32
C LEU A 33 9.18 -4.40 10.51
N GLY A 34 7.86 -4.16 10.50
CA GLY A 34 7.29 -2.87 10.86
C GLY A 34 6.94 -1.97 9.67
N LYS A 35 6.78 -2.48 8.45
CA LYS A 35 6.35 -1.68 7.28
C LYS A 35 4.98 -1.04 7.50
N THR A 36 3.97 -1.81 7.92
CA THR A 36 2.64 -1.30 8.30
C THR A 36 2.74 -0.26 9.41
N PHE A 37 3.58 -0.52 10.41
CA PHE A 37 3.84 0.42 11.51
C PHE A 37 4.32 1.78 11.00
N VAL A 38 5.22 1.82 10.01
CA VAL A 38 5.68 3.08 9.41
C VAL A 38 4.56 3.80 8.68
N LEU A 39 3.64 3.09 8.01
CA LEU A 39 2.46 3.72 7.41
C LEU A 39 1.52 4.31 8.46
N ASP A 40 1.28 3.62 9.57
CA ASP A 40 0.47 4.13 10.68
C ASP A 40 1.10 5.40 11.31
N VAL A 41 2.44 5.42 11.46
CA VAL A 41 3.15 6.61 11.93
C VAL A 41 3.13 7.73 10.89
N ALA A 42 3.25 7.43 9.60
CA ALA A 42 3.12 8.43 8.53
C ALA A 42 1.70 9.04 8.52
N TRP A 43 0.66 8.24 8.73
CA TRP A 43 -0.70 8.75 8.94
C TRP A 43 -0.75 9.70 10.13
N PHE A 44 -0.24 9.29 11.29
CA PHE A 44 -0.20 10.13 12.49
C PHE A 44 0.61 11.42 12.24
N ALA A 45 1.75 11.31 11.59
CA ALA A 45 2.58 12.45 11.23
C ALA A 45 1.82 13.47 10.35
N LEU A 46 0.96 13.03 9.45
CA LEU A 46 0.19 13.88 8.54
C LEU A 46 -1.08 14.45 9.16
N THR A 47 -1.76 13.68 10.02
CA THR A 47 -3.11 14.00 10.49
C THR A 47 -3.19 14.39 11.98
N GLY A 48 -2.17 14.05 12.77
CA GLY A 48 -2.17 14.16 14.23
C GLY A 48 -3.04 13.13 14.94
N THR A 49 -3.60 12.14 14.22
CA THR A 49 -4.48 11.09 14.74
C THR A 49 -3.96 9.71 14.35
N TRP A 50 -4.41 8.66 15.03
CA TRP A 50 -4.01 7.29 14.72
C TRP A 50 -5.09 6.60 13.89
N PRO A 51 -4.72 5.80 12.87
CA PRO A 51 -5.68 5.07 12.06
C PRO A 51 -6.19 3.81 12.76
N GLY A 52 -5.60 3.46 13.88
CA GLY A 52 -5.88 2.33 14.74
C GLY A 52 -5.25 2.52 16.11
N TYR A 53 -4.49 1.54 16.57
CA TYR A 53 -3.76 1.67 17.84
C TYR A 53 -2.58 2.64 17.69
N PRO A 54 -2.33 3.49 18.71
CA PRO A 54 -1.15 4.35 18.74
C PRO A 54 0.14 3.53 18.68
N ALA A 55 1.19 4.12 18.09
CA ALA A 55 2.52 3.52 18.11
C ALA A 55 2.97 3.22 19.53
N ALA A 56 3.44 1.99 19.76
CA ALA A 56 3.94 1.57 21.06
C ALA A 56 5.32 2.17 21.33
N PRO A 57 5.50 2.91 22.45
CA PRO A 57 6.80 3.38 22.86
C PRO A 57 7.66 2.21 23.37
N ARG A 58 8.97 2.25 23.13
CA ARG A 58 9.91 1.36 23.81
C ARG A 58 9.95 1.72 25.30
N ARG A 59 10.31 0.77 26.15
CA ARG A 59 10.34 0.95 27.61
C ARG A 59 11.76 0.77 28.13
N GLY A 60 12.14 1.62 29.07
CA GLY A 60 13.45 1.56 29.74
C GLY A 60 13.78 2.88 30.44
N PRO A 61 14.73 2.89 31.35
CA PRO A 61 15.02 4.07 32.20
C PRO A 61 15.63 5.28 31.46
N ALA A 62 16.17 5.06 30.25
CA ALA A 62 16.78 6.13 29.44
C ALA A 62 16.03 6.38 28.13
N VAL A 63 14.84 5.77 27.94
CA VAL A 63 14.08 5.80 26.70
C VAL A 63 13.29 7.10 26.60
N LYS A 64 13.40 7.77 25.44
CA LYS A 64 12.65 8.99 25.11
C LYS A 64 11.93 8.82 23.79
N PRO A 65 10.72 8.21 23.80
CA PRO A 65 9.98 7.99 22.59
C PRO A 65 9.61 9.32 21.92
N GLU A 66 10.05 9.48 20.69
CA GLU A 66 9.81 10.68 19.90
C GLU A 66 9.53 10.32 18.44
N ILE A 67 8.58 11.03 17.85
CA ILE A 67 8.29 11.01 16.41
C ILE A 67 8.52 12.43 15.91
N VAL A 68 9.52 12.61 15.03
CA VAL A 68 9.82 13.88 14.39
C VAL A 68 9.48 13.82 12.91
N ARG A 69 8.81 14.83 12.42
CA ARG A 69 8.44 14.96 11.01
C ARG A 69 8.85 16.31 10.45
N ASP A 70 9.25 16.32 9.19
CA ASP A 70 9.40 17.51 8.37
C ASP A 70 8.35 17.44 7.25
N THR A 71 7.49 18.45 7.16
CA THR A 71 6.48 18.57 6.12
C THR A 71 6.72 19.82 5.30
N ARG A 72 6.56 19.72 3.98
CA ARG A 72 6.69 20.86 3.07
C ARG A 72 5.32 21.39 2.65
N ASP A 73 5.18 22.72 2.75
CA ASP A 73 4.07 23.48 2.18
C ASP A 73 4.67 24.62 1.33
N GLY A 74 4.59 24.47 0.01
CA GLY A 74 5.30 25.34 -0.92
C GLY A 74 6.83 25.32 -0.70
N GLU A 75 7.42 26.48 -0.37
CA GLU A 75 8.86 26.59 -0.07
C GLU A 75 9.18 26.42 1.42
N VAL A 76 8.18 26.34 2.29
CA VAL A 76 8.35 26.29 3.73
C VAL A 76 8.39 24.84 4.23
N VAL A 77 9.39 24.51 5.04
CA VAL A 77 9.49 23.23 5.73
C VAL A 77 9.12 23.44 7.21
N HIS A 78 8.15 22.68 7.66
CA HIS A 78 7.68 22.69 9.05
C HIS A 78 8.17 21.44 9.75
N ARG A 79 9.01 21.63 10.80
CA ARG A 79 9.46 20.55 11.68
C ARG A 79 8.57 20.49 12.91
N VAL A 80 8.04 19.29 13.19
CA VAL A 80 7.14 19.04 14.31
C VAL A 80 7.60 17.78 15.04
N ALA A 81 7.70 17.85 16.35
CA ALA A 81 8.03 16.72 17.21
C ALA A 81 6.83 16.30 18.06
N SER A 82 6.66 15.01 18.23
CA SER A 82 5.67 14.41 19.12
C SER A 82 6.41 13.50 20.10
N SER A 83 6.15 13.67 21.39
CA SER A 83 6.72 12.84 22.46
C SER A 83 5.64 12.02 23.16
N PHE A 84 6.01 10.86 23.69
CA PHE A 84 5.07 10.02 24.42
C PHE A 84 5.06 10.40 25.90
N ASP A 85 3.87 10.70 26.40
CA ASP A 85 3.60 10.95 27.80
C ASP A 85 3.24 9.63 28.49
N PHE A 86 4.14 9.16 29.38
CA PHE A 86 3.95 7.91 30.10
C PHE A 86 2.88 7.98 31.21
N GLU A 87 2.61 9.18 31.75
CA GLU A 87 1.58 9.37 32.78
C GLU A 87 0.18 9.30 32.16
N GLU A 88 -0.01 10.01 31.04
CA GLU A 88 -1.28 10.07 30.31
C GLU A 88 -1.43 8.96 29.27
N GLN A 89 -0.39 8.14 29.03
CA GLN A 89 -0.35 7.06 28.03
C GLN A 89 -0.75 7.52 26.62
N GLN A 90 -0.28 8.70 26.21
CA GLN A 90 -0.62 9.30 24.91
C GLN A 90 0.55 10.04 24.26
N TRP A 91 0.49 10.15 22.94
CA TRP A 91 1.40 10.98 22.17
C TRP A 91 0.97 12.44 22.26
N ARG A 92 1.89 13.31 22.62
CA ARG A 92 1.69 14.76 22.66
C ARG A 92 2.50 15.44 21.57
N THR A 93 1.83 16.25 20.75
CA THR A 93 2.46 17.02 19.66
C THR A 93 2.53 18.50 20.05
N VAL A 94 3.71 19.09 19.96
CA VAL A 94 3.88 20.53 20.12
C VAL A 94 3.92 21.16 18.73
N TYR A 95 2.85 21.87 18.40
CA TYR A 95 2.81 22.63 17.16
C TYR A 95 3.45 24.01 17.36
N PRO A 96 4.41 24.43 16.51
CA PRO A 96 4.83 25.82 16.44
C PRO A 96 3.62 26.71 16.15
N SER A 97 3.55 27.91 16.73
CA SER A 97 2.39 28.81 16.67
C SER A 97 1.95 29.21 15.26
N GLU A 98 2.80 29.04 14.25
CA GLU A 98 2.53 29.34 12.85
C GLU A 98 2.34 28.08 11.98
N ALA A 99 2.57 26.90 12.52
CA ALA A 99 2.41 25.65 11.80
C ALA A 99 0.95 25.18 11.82
N SER A 100 0.07 25.89 11.15
CA SER A 100 -1.12 25.25 10.58
C SER A 100 -0.62 24.37 9.42
N SER A 101 0.05 23.24 9.74
CA SER A 101 0.40 22.27 8.72
C SER A 101 -0.88 21.67 8.18
N ARG A 102 -1.46 22.33 7.19
CA ARG A 102 -2.53 21.76 6.39
C ARG A 102 -1.85 20.69 5.52
N SER A 103 -1.71 19.49 6.05
CA SER A 103 -1.52 18.35 5.17
C SER A 103 -2.69 18.35 4.20
N GLY A 104 -2.46 18.09 2.93
CA GLY A 104 -3.52 17.85 1.97
C GLY A 104 -4.40 16.65 2.37
N LEU A 105 -5.18 16.13 1.46
CA LEU A 105 -5.95 14.91 1.68
C LEU A 105 -5.03 13.72 1.98
N VAL A 106 -5.43 12.87 2.92
CA VAL A 106 -4.72 11.62 3.22
C VAL A 106 -5.66 10.44 3.06
N PHE A 107 -5.24 9.46 2.26
CA PHE A 107 -5.98 8.26 1.94
C PHE A 107 -5.15 7.03 2.31
N TYR A 108 -5.67 6.14 3.14
CA TYR A 108 -4.96 4.96 3.59
C TYR A 108 -5.77 3.69 3.34
N ALA A 109 -5.28 2.83 2.46
CA ALA A 109 -5.80 1.50 2.18
C ALA A 109 -5.01 0.47 3.00
N ARG A 110 -5.65 -0.18 3.96
CA ARG A 110 -5.03 -1.14 4.88
C ARG A 110 -5.12 -2.57 4.34
N VAL A 111 -4.24 -3.43 4.82
CA VAL A 111 -4.16 -4.84 4.39
C VAL A 111 -5.44 -5.63 4.69
N ASP A 112 -6.12 -5.33 5.80
CA ASP A 112 -7.36 -5.98 6.23
C ASP A 112 -8.60 -5.58 5.41
N GLY A 113 -8.42 -4.71 4.41
CA GLY A 113 -9.50 -4.18 3.57
C GLY A 113 -10.26 -3.01 4.18
N SER A 114 -9.87 -2.54 5.37
CA SER A 114 -10.34 -1.29 5.93
C SER A 114 -9.63 -0.10 5.26
N PHE A 115 -10.24 1.08 5.35
CA PHE A 115 -9.70 2.32 4.81
C PHE A 115 -9.82 3.46 5.81
N SER A 116 -8.88 4.39 5.71
CA SER A 116 -8.95 5.65 6.45
C SER A 116 -8.82 6.82 5.48
N VAL A 117 -9.64 7.84 5.68
CA VAL A 117 -9.62 9.07 4.89
C VAL A 117 -9.54 10.26 5.83
N TRP A 118 -8.59 11.15 5.60
CA TRP A 118 -8.51 12.40 6.32
C TRP A 118 -8.63 13.57 5.34
N ASP A 119 -9.55 14.49 5.67
CA ASP A 119 -9.83 15.68 4.89
C ASP A 119 -9.76 16.90 5.80
N PRO A 120 -8.83 17.84 5.56
CA PRO A 120 -8.68 19.05 6.39
C PRO A 120 -9.93 19.94 6.38
N LEU A 121 -10.80 19.79 5.38
CA LEU A 121 -12.03 20.56 5.25
C LEU A 121 -13.25 19.88 5.87
N ARG A 122 -13.18 18.56 6.06
CA ARG A 122 -14.29 17.74 6.61
C ARG A 122 -13.82 16.93 7.82
N PRO A 123 -13.49 17.59 8.91
CA PRO A 123 -13.07 16.87 10.09
C PRO A 123 -14.22 16.04 10.68
N ALA A 124 -14.07 14.73 10.76
CA ALA A 124 -15.06 13.83 11.37
C ALA A 124 -15.36 14.21 12.85
N GLY A 125 -14.40 14.80 13.54
CA GLY A 125 -14.54 15.19 14.94
C GLY A 125 -15.42 16.42 15.19
N HIS A 126 -15.81 17.17 14.19
CA HIS A 126 -16.78 18.27 14.39
C HIS A 126 -18.19 17.79 14.79
N LEU A 127 -18.49 16.52 14.52
CA LEU A 127 -19.74 15.91 14.95
C LEU A 127 -19.77 15.55 16.44
N GLN A 128 -18.63 15.57 17.13
CA GLN A 128 -18.51 15.26 18.55
C GLN A 128 -18.67 16.49 19.46
N PHE A 129 -18.76 17.71 18.90
CA PHE A 129 -18.85 18.94 19.68
C PHE A 129 -20.11 19.73 19.31
N PRO A 130 -20.82 20.30 20.31
CA PRO A 130 -21.91 21.22 20.05
C PRO A 130 -21.45 22.37 19.12
N LEU A 131 -22.33 22.81 18.23
CA LEU A 131 -22.08 23.95 17.34
C LEU A 131 -21.47 25.13 18.11
N GLY A 132 -20.27 25.54 17.71
CA GLY A 132 -19.55 26.67 18.32
C GLY A 132 -18.43 26.34 19.27
N VAL A 133 -18.20 25.05 19.62
CA VAL A 133 -17.03 24.67 20.42
C VAL A 133 -15.89 24.31 19.46
N LYS A 134 -14.79 25.07 19.50
CA LYS A 134 -13.55 24.72 18.78
C LYS A 134 -12.90 23.51 19.45
N SER A 135 -12.71 22.43 18.73
CA SER A 135 -11.86 21.33 19.18
C SER A 135 -10.44 21.85 19.43
N MET A 136 -9.91 21.60 20.61
CA MET A 136 -8.50 21.93 20.94
C MET A 136 -7.53 20.82 20.54
N GLY A 137 -8.01 19.73 19.97
CA GLY A 137 -7.21 18.57 19.54
C GLY A 137 -7.22 18.34 18.01
N PRO A 138 -6.37 17.43 17.54
CA PRO A 138 -6.36 17.02 16.14
C PRO A 138 -7.74 16.42 15.76
N VAL A 139 -8.14 16.66 14.53
CA VAL A 139 -9.43 16.23 14.02
C VAL A 139 -9.33 14.80 13.51
N PRO A 140 -10.15 13.87 14.02
CA PRO A 140 -10.10 12.47 13.59
C PRO A 140 -10.46 12.33 12.10
N GLY A 141 -9.85 11.35 11.44
CA GLY A 141 -10.22 10.93 10.10
C GLY A 141 -11.48 10.07 10.08
N PHE A 142 -11.98 9.82 8.88
CA PHE A 142 -13.02 8.82 8.65
C PHE A 142 -12.36 7.44 8.57
N HIS A 143 -12.79 6.50 9.40
CA HIS A 143 -12.31 5.13 9.39
C HIS A 143 -13.44 4.21 8.94
N PHE A 144 -13.18 3.43 7.89
CA PHE A 144 -14.16 2.55 7.27
C PHE A 144 -13.77 1.09 7.45
N THR A 145 -14.61 0.30 8.07
CA THR A 145 -14.53 -1.15 7.96
C THR A 145 -14.92 -1.60 6.55
N PRO A 146 -14.52 -2.82 6.10
CA PRO A 146 -14.95 -3.34 4.80
C PRO A 146 -16.47 -3.27 4.58
N SER A 147 -17.27 -3.52 5.62
CA SER A 147 -18.73 -3.44 5.54
C SER A 147 -19.23 -2.00 5.34
N GLN A 148 -18.66 -1.03 6.04
CA GLN A 148 -19.07 0.37 5.96
C GLN A 148 -18.72 1.00 4.59
N ILE A 149 -17.66 0.56 3.94
CA ILE A 149 -17.34 1.00 2.57
C ILE A 149 -18.50 0.67 1.62
N TRP A 150 -19.08 -0.51 1.77
CA TRP A 150 -20.14 -1.01 0.89
C TRP A 150 -21.53 -0.51 1.26
N ASN A 151 -21.81 -0.37 2.56
CA ASN A 151 -23.15 -0.14 3.08
C ASN A 151 -23.36 1.25 3.67
N GLY A 152 -22.29 2.01 3.87
CA GLY A 152 -22.32 3.36 4.41
C GLY A 152 -21.77 3.47 5.82
N LEU A 153 -21.48 4.72 6.20
CA LEU A 153 -20.99 5.12 7.51
C LEU A 153 -21.93 6.18 8.09
N THR A 154 -22.42 5.93 9.28
CA THR A 154 -23.24 6.87 10.07
C THR A 154 -22.45 7.33 11.30
N ALA A 155 -22.77 8.52 11.80
CA ALA A 155 -22.25 8.98 13.09
C ALA A 155 -23.12 8.38 14.20
N ASP A 156 -22.50 7.60 15.08
CA ASP A 156 -23.22 6.93 16.19
C ASP A 156 -23.72 7.93 17.26
N ASP A 157 -23.04 9.08 17.41
CA ASP A 157 -23.25 10.03 18.51
C ASP A 157 -24.17 11.21 18.18
N TYR A 158 -24.67 11.36 16.94
CA TYR A 158 -25.50 12.51 16.51
C TYR A 158 -26.59 12.10 15.52
N ASP A 159 -27.80 11.93 15.98
CA ASP A 159 -29.05 11.80 15.19
C ASP A 159 -28.96 10.85 13.98
N GLY A 160 -27.97 9.94 13.93
CA GLY A 160 -27.76 9.06 12.80
C GLY A 160 -27.33 9.76 11.51
N SER A 161 -26.65 10.92 11.60
CA SER A 161 -26.15 11.65 10.42
C SER A 161 -25.34 10.72 9.52
N VAL A 162 -25.66 10.69 8.24
CA VAL A 162 -24.98 9.89 7.24
C VAL A 162 -23.69 10.59 6.82
N LEU A 163 -22.55 9.99 7.14
CA LEU A 163 -21.22 10.50 6.78
C LEU A 163 -20.79 10.05 5.39
N CYS A 164 -21.20 8.83 5.00
CA CYS A 164 -20.94 8.23 3.70
C CYS A 164 -22.11 7.28 3.37
N ASN A 165 -22.66 7.36 2.17
CA ASN A 165 -23.77 6.49 1.76
C ASN A 165 -23.34 5.04 1.48
N GLY A 166 -22.07 4.80 1.22
CA GLY A 166 -21.51 3.51 0.81
C GLY A 166 -21.58 3.26 -0.69
N LEU A 167 -20.68 2.39 -1.14
CA LEU A 167 -20.46 2.08 -2.55
C LEU A 167 -21.76 1.71 -3.29
N ILE A 168 -22.57 0.83 -2.69
CA ILE A 168 -23.79 0.32 -3.35
C ILE A 168 -24.75 1.46 -3.65
N ARG A 169 -25.03 2.31 -2.66
CA ARG A 169 -26.01 3.40 -2.79
C ARG A 169 -25.48 4.53 -3.67
N ASP A 170 -24.25 4.95 -3.44
CA ASP A 170 -23.66 6.04 -4.21
C ASP A 170 -23.48 5.66 -5.67
N TRP A 171 -22.95 4.48 -5.97
CA TRP A 171 -22.82 4.03 -7.36
C TRP A 171 -24.17 3.96 -8.08
N ALA A 172 -25.17 3.32 -7.49
CA ALA A 172 -26.50 3.25 -8.08
C ALA A 172 -27.11 4.64 -8.34
N THR A 173 -26.92 5.57 -7.38
CA THR A 173 -27.39 6.95 -7.51
C THR A 173 -26.63 7.71 -8.61
N TRP A 174 -25.31 7.63 -8.64
CA TRP A 174 -24.46 8.30 -9.64
C TRP A 174 -24.75 7.77 -11.04
N GLN A 175 -24.94 6.45 -11.18
CA GLN A 175 -25.29 5.80 -12.45
C GLN A 175 -26.65 6.27 -12.96
N LEU A 176 -27.65 6.37 -12.08
CA LEU A 176 -28.98 6.87 -12.44
C LEU A 176 -28.94 8.34 -12.87
N GLN A 177 -28.19 9.17 -12.17
CA GLN A 177 -28.02 10.59 -12.46
C GLN A 177 -27.20 10.85 -13.73
N ARG A 178 -26.39 9.89 -14.18
CA ARG A 178 -25.45 10.02 -15.32
C ARG A 178 -24.58 11.29 -15.17
N GLY A 179 -24.15 11.59 -13.96
CA GLY A 179 -23.40 12.79 -13.63
C GLY A 179 -21.89 12.56 -13.61
N SER A 180 -21.15 13.64 -13.42
CA SER A 180 -19.66 13.65 -13.37
C SER A 180 -19.06 12.64 -12.39
N ALA A 181 -19.77 12.29 -11.33
CA ALA A 181 -19.32 11.30 -10.36
C ALA A 181 -19.24 9.88 -10.93
N PHE A 182 -20.24 9.51 -11.73
CA PHE A 182 -20.25 8.21 -12.40
C PHE A 182 -19.16 8.13 -13.48
N ASP A 183 -18.99 9.19 -14.25
CA ASP A 183 -17.93 9.29 -15.25
C ASP A 183 -16.54 9.21 -14.59
N LEU A 184 -16.36 9.88 -13.45
CA LEU A 184 -15.12 9.83 -12.69
C LEU A 184 -14.83 8.42 -12.14
N LEU A 185 -15.84 7.77 -11.54
CA LEU A 185 -15.69 6.38 -11.07
C LEU A 185 -15.31 5.44 -12.22
N THR A 186 -15.93 5.62 -13.39
CA THR A 186 -15.65 4.81 -14.57
C THR A 186 -14.19 4.98 -15.03
N ARG A 187 -13.69 6.21 -15.14
CA ARG A 187 -12.29 6.48 -15.50
C ARG A 187 -11.31 5.91 -14.48
N VAL A 188 -11.58 6.09 -13.17
CA VAL A 188 -10.74 5.54 -12.11
C VAL A 188 -10.69 4.01 -12.18
N LEU A 189 -11.82 3.34 -12.42
CA LEU A 189 -11.86 1.89 -12.61
C LEU A 189 -11.09 1.43 -13.85
N GLU A 190 -11.16 2.17 -14.96
CA GLU A 190 -10.38 1.88 -16.17
C GLU A 190 -8.88 1.94 -15.91
N VAL A 191 -8.41 2.98 -15.23
CA VAL A 191 -6.98 3.14 -14.87
C VAL A 191 -6.49 2.02 -13.95
N LEU A 192 -7.33 1.58 -13.02
CA LEU A 192 -7.01 0.51 -12.06
C LEU A 192 -7.19 -0.89 -12.65
N SER A 193 -7.59 -1.04 -13.89
CA SER A 193 -7.84 -2.34 -14.53
C SER A 193 -6.55 -3.02 -15.01
N PRO A 194 -6.50 -4.37 -15.06
CA PRO A 194 -5.25 -5.10 -15.32
C PRO A 194 -4.77 -4.97 -16.77
N LYS A 195 -5.67 -4.94 -17.73
CA LYS A 195 -5.35 -4.79 -19.17
C LYS A 195 -6.59 -4.45 -20.02
N PRO A 196 -6.39 -3.93 -21.24
CA PRO A 196 -7.47 -3.82 -22.23
C PRO A 196 -8.12 -5.20 -22.46
N GLY A 197 -9.46 -5.25 -22.40
CA GLY A 197 -10.24 -6.48 -22.52
C GLY A 197 -10.62 -7.16 -21.18
N GLU A 198 -9.95 -6.82 -20.09
CA GLU A 198 -10.33 -7.17 -18.71
C GLU A 198 -10.59 -5.90 -17.87
N THR A 199 -11.09 -4.86 -18.53
CA THR A 199 -11.37 -3.57 -17.88
C THR A 199 -12.57 -3.70 -16.95
N LEU A 200 -12.43 -3.20 -15.74
CA LEU A 200 -13.56 -3.07 -14.81
C LEU A 200 -14.48 -1.96 -15.31
N ARG A 201 -15.54 -2.35 -15.97
CA ARG A 201 -16.56 -1.40 -16.47
C ARG A 201 -17.83 -1.54 -15.67
N PRO A 202 -18.44 -0.41 -15.27
CA PRO A 202 -19.80 -0.44 -14.77
C PRO A 202 -20.75 -1.07 -15.78
N GLY A 203 -21.60 -1.99 -15.32
CA GLY A 203 -22.67 -2.55 -16.13
C GLY A 203 -23.75 -1.50 -16.45
N SER A 204 -24.60 -1.79 -17.39
CA SER A 204 -25.62 -0.87 -17.90
C SER A 204 -26.76 -0.60 -16.91
N SER A 205 -26.96 -1.46 -15.91
CA SER A 205 -28.09 -1.39 -14.97
C SER A 205 -27.74 -1.99 -13.62
N THR A 206 -28.53 -1.62 -12.62
CA THR A 206 -28.54 -2.30 -11.32
C THR A 206 -29.41 -3.54 -11.35
N THR A 207 -29.26 -4.42 -10.36
CA THR A 207 -30.06 -5.65 -10.22
C THR A 207 -30.37 -5.97 -8.76
N ARG A 208 -31.42 -6.77 -8.54
CA ARG A 208 -31.73 -7.36 -7.25
C ARG A 208 -31.09 -8.73 -7.12
N VAL A 209 -30.37 -8.98 -6.05
CA VAL A 209 -29.65 -10.25 -5.82
C VAL A 209 -30.35 -11.21 -4.88
N SER A 210 -31.35 -10.74 -4.13
CA SER A 210 -32.07 -11.52 -3.13
C SER A 210 -33.48 -10.97 -2.90
N LEU A 211 -34.39 -11.84 -2.48
CA LEU A 211 -35.73 -11.43 -2.02
C LEU A 211 -35.71 -10.66 -0.69
N HIS A 212 -34.64 -10.81 0.07
CA HIS A 212 -34.46 -10.18 1.39
C HIS A 212 -33.65 -8.89 1.34
N ASP A 213 -33.00 -8.59 0.23
CA ASP A 213 -32.25 -7.35 0.02
C ASP A 213 -32.94 -6.48 -1.02
N VAL A 214 -33.53 -5.37 -0.57
CA VAL A 214 -34.28 -4.44 -1.41
C VAL A 214 -33.40 -3.42 -2.14
N ARG A 215 -32.08 -3.50 -2.01
CA ARG A 215 -31.16 -2.57 -2.63
C ARG A 215 -30.99 -2.84 -4.14
N ASP A 216 -30.85 -1.81 -4.91
CA ASP A 216 -30.45 -1.88 -6.31
C ASP A 216 -28.93 -2.00 -6.39
N ILE A 217 -28.45 -3.23 -6.58
CA ILE A 217 -27.02 -3.54 -6.57
C ILE A 217 -26.42 -3.20 -7.95
N PRO A 218 -25.39 -2.35 -8.01
CA PRO A 218 -24.64 -2.09 -9.24
C PRO A 218 -24.03 -3.37 -9.83
N THR A 219 -23.81 -3.37 -11.14
CA THR A 219 -23.19 -4.49 -11.84
C THR A 219 -21.88 -4.09 -12.52
N LEU A 220 -21.03 -5.08 -12.77
CA LEU A 220 -19.86 -4.99 -13.63
C LEU A 220 -20.19 -5.67 -14.98
N ASP A 221 -19.77 -5.04 -16.06
CA ASP A 221 -19.83 -5.61 -17.42
C ASP A 221 -18.63 -6.56 -17.60
N MET A 222 -18.91 -7.87 -17.48
CA MET A 222 -17.91 -8.93 -17.63
C MET A 222 -18.10 -9.65 -18.96
N PRO A 223 -17.06 -10.30 -19.54
CA PRO A 223 -17.17 -11.01 -20.83
C PRO A 223 -18.27 -12.08 -20.88
N TYR A 224 -18.70 -12.58 -19.73
CA TYR A 224 -19.75 -13.59 -19.57
C TYR A 224 -21.09 -13.03 -19.09
N GLY A 225 -21.23 -11.69 -19.05
CA GLY A 225 -22.47 -10.99 -18.68
C GLY A 225 -22.32 -10.05 -17.50
N ASN A 226 -23.40 -9.36 -17.15
CA ASN A 226 -23.41 -8.41 -16.03
C ASN A 226 -23.38 -9.14 -14.68
N VAL A 227 -22.38 -8.86 -13.86
CA VAL A 227 -22.17 -9.47 -12.55
C VAL A 227 -22.44 -8.44 -11.45
N PRO A 228 -23.33 -8.72 -10.49
CA PRO A 228 -23.52 -7.84 -9.32
C PRO A 228 -22.19 -7.64 -8.58
N VAL A 229 -21.84 -6.40 -8.25
CA VAL A 229 -20.55 -6.06 -7.59
C VAL A 229 -20.33 -6.84 -6.28
N VAL A 230 -21.39 -7.18 -5.56
CA VAL A 230 -21.34 -7.97 -4.31
C VAL A 230 -20.88 -9.41 -4.53
N LEU A 231 -20.94 -9.92 -5.76
CA LEU A 231 -20.49 -11.27 -6.15
C LEU A 231 -19.10 -11.26 -6.81
N ALA A 232 -18.46 -10.09 -6.93
CA ALA A 232 -17.10 -9.97 -7.45
C ALA A 232 -16.08 -10.70 -6.56
N SER A 233 -14.93 -11.07 -7.13
CA SER A 233 -13.82 -11.68 -6.38
C SER A 233 -13.26 -10.74 -5.31
N ALA A 234 -12.52 -11.29 -4.33
CA ALA A 234 -11.93 -10.48 -3.26
C ALA A 234 -11.01 -9.38 -3.81
N GLY A 235 -10.15 -9.70 -4.79
CA GLY A 235 -9.28 -8.71 -5.43
C GLY A 235 -10.07 -7.61 -6.16
N MET A 236 -11.10 -7.98 -6.91
CA MET A 236 -11.99 -7.00 -7.54
C MET A 236 -12.68 -6.12 -6.51
N LYS A 237 -13.22 -6.71 -5.42
CA LYS A 237 -13.84 -5.94 -4.33
C LYS A 237 -12.87 -4.95 -3.70
N ARG A 238 -11.60 -5.32 -3.52
CA ARG A 238 -10.57 -4.41 -3.00
C ARG A 238 -10.36 -3.22 -3.94
N ILE A 239 -10.25 -3.46 -5.25
CA ILE A 239 -10.10 -2.39 -6.25
C ILE A 239 -11.36 -1.51 -6.33
N LEU A 240 -12.56 -2.11 -6.28
CA LEU A 240 -13.82 -1.36 -6.26
C LEU A 240 -13.93 -0.45 -5.02
N SER A 241 -13.55 -0.97 -3.85
CA SER A 241 -13.54 -0.19 -2.60
C SER A 241 -12.54 0.96 -2.68
N PHE A 242 -11.34 0.71 -3.20
CA PHE A 242 -10.32 1.73 -3.41
C PHE A 242 -10.82 2.83 -4.37
N ALA A 243 -11.32 2.45 -5.54
CA ALA A 243 -11.82 3.38 -6.54
C ALA A 243 -12.98 4.23 -6.01
N TYR A 244 -13.95 3.57 -5.35
CA TYR A 244 -15.10 4.24 -4.78
C TYR A 244 -14.70 5.28 -3.72
N LEU A 245 -13.90 4.88 -2.72
CA LEU A 245 -13.52 5.79 -1.64
C LEU A 245 -12.60 6.92 -2.11
N LEU A 246 -11.74 6.67 -3.11
CA LEU A 246 -10.92 7.72 -3.71
C LEU A 246 -11.80 8.79 -4.39
N VAL A 247 -12.81 8.36 -5.17
CA VAL A 247 -13.79 9.26 -5.82
C VAL A 247 -14.66 9.96 -4.78
N TRP A 248 -15.14 9.23 -3.77
CA TRP A 248 -15.93 9.80 -2.68
C TRP A 248 -15.15 10.87 -1.93
N MET A 249 -13.93 10.58 -1.51
CA MET A 249 -13.05 11.53 -0.82
C MET A 249 -12.89 12.83 -1.60
N TRP A 250 -12.56 12.73 -2.89
CA TRP A 250 -12.35 13.90 -3.73
C TRP A 250 -13.63 14.73 -3.91
N ARG A 251 -14.75 14.08 -4.22
CA ARG A 251 -16.03 14.77 -4.38
C ARG A 251 -16.46 15.50 -3.12
N GLU A 252 -16.41 14.84 -2.00
CA GLU A 252 -16.80 15.42 -0.73
C GLU A 252 -15.88 16.58 -0.31
N HIS A 253 -14.58 16.47 -0.64
CA HIS A 253 -13.63 17.55 -0.45
C HIS A 253 -13.98 18.78 -1.30
N VAL A 254 -14.29 18.58 -2.57
CA VAL A 254 -14.71 19.67 -3.48
C VAL A 254 -16.00 20.33 -2.99
N GLU A 255 -16.98 19.56 -2.53
CA GLU A 255 -18.22 20.11 -1.97
C GLU A 255 -17.94 20.88 -0.66
N ALA A 256 -17.09 20.37 0.23
CA ALA A 256 -16.69 21.09 1.43
C ALA A 256 -15.94 22.40 1.11
N ALA A 257 -15.08 22.40 0.11
CA ALA A 257 -14.38 23.59 -0.37
C ALA A 257 -15.39 24.66 -0.90
N LYS A 258 -16.37 24.24 -1.69
CA LYS A 258 -17.46 25.11 -2.17
C LYS A 258 -18.25 25.72 -1.02
N LEU A 259 -18.67 24.90 -0.04
CA LEU A 259 -19.42 25.36 1.14
C LEU A 259 -18.63 26.38 1.97
N ARG A 260 -17.31 26.26 1.99
CA ARG A 260 -16.40 27.18 2.70
C ARG A 260 -15.95 28.37 1.85
N ASN A 261 -16.30 28.38 0.57
CA ASN A 261 -15.88 29.38 -0.42
C ASN A 261 -14.36 29.54 -0.51
N ILE A 262 -13.65 28.39 -0.56
CA ILE A 262 -12.19 28.29 -0.72
C ILE A 262 -11.85 27.32 -1.86
N PRO A 263 -10.66 27.39 -2.46
CA PRO A 263 -10.23 26.41 -3.44
C PRO A 263 -10.00 25.04 -2.76
N PRO A 264 -10.22 23.93 -3.49
CA PRO A 264 -9.85 22.60 -2.99
C PRO A 264 -8.35 22.45 -2.88
N GLU A 265 -7.91 21.61 -1.93
CA GLU A 265 -6.51 21.22 -1.77
C GLU A 265 -6.02 20.44 -2.98
N ARG A 266 -4.75 20.61 -3.33
CA ARG A 266 -4.14 19.93 -4.47
C ARG A 266 -3.18 18.79 -4.07
N GLY A 267 -2.79 18.74 -2.80
CA GLY A 267 -1.93 17.70 -2.26
C GLY A 267 -2.74 16.49 -1.81
N VAL A 268 -2.39 15.31 -2.30
CA VAL A 268 -2.97 14.03 -1.87
C VAL A 268 -1.86 13.08 -1.45
N VAL A 269 -1.92 12.57 -0.24
CA VAL A 269 -1.02 11.50 0.22
C VAL A 269 -1.81 10.20 0.24
N VAL A 270 -1.28 9.17 -0.43
CA VAL A 270 -1.90 7.84 -0.51
C VAL A 270 -0.98 6.83 0.13
N LEU A 271 -1.47 6.17 1.17
CA LEU A 271 -0.81 5.08 1.88
C LEU A 271 -1.49 3.78 1.47
N VAL A 272 -0.73 2.77 1.03
CA VAL A 272 -1.26 1.46 0.65
C VAL A 272 -0.44 0.38 1.31
N ASP A 273 -1.07 -0.35 2.20
CA ASP A 273 -0.44 -1.47 2.90
C ASP A 273 -0.66 -2.77 2.12
N GLU A 274 0.43 -3.48 1.83
CA GLU A 274 0.47 -4.70 1.02
C GLU A 274 -0.36 -4.53 -0.26
N VAL A 275 0.15 -3.72 -1.17
CA VAL A 275 -0.57 -3.34 -2.40
C VAL A 275 -1.01 -4.53 -3.25
N GLU A 276 -0.30 -5.65 -3.16
CA GLU A 276 -0.58 -6.92 -3.81
C GLU A 276 -1.66 -7.77 -3.13
N ALA A 277 -2.07 -7.45 -1.89
CA ALA A 277 -2.95 -8.29 -1.10
C ALA A 277 -4.25 -8.60 -1.86
N HIS A 278 -4.56 -9.90 -1.97
CA HIS A 278 -5.68 -10.45 -2.72
C HIS A 278 -5.67 -10.22 -4.25
N LEU A 279 -4.61 -9.61 -4.80
CA LEU A 279 -4.52 -9.35 -6.22
C LEU A 279 -3.93 -10.54 -6.99
N HIS A 280 -4.59 -10.93 -8.08
CA HIS A 280 -4.03 -11.86 -9.05
C HIS A 280 -2.73 -11.28 -9.66
N PRO A 281 -1.71 -12.10 -10.04
CA PRO A 281 -0.46 -11.62 -10.62
C PRO A 281 -0.61 -10.62 -11.78
N GLN A 282 -1.64 -10.75 -12.59
CA GLN A 282 -1.94 -9.78 -13.65
C GLN A 282 -2.20 -8.36 -13.11
N TRP A 283 -2.84 -8.24 -11.95
CA TRP A 283 -3.08 -6.98 -11.27
C TRP A 283 -1.81 -6.45 -10.59
N GLN A 284 -1.01 -7.34 -9.99
CA GLN A 284 0.27 -6.95 -9.37
C GLN A 284 1.22 -6.27 -10.36
N ARG A 285 1.18 -6.66 -11.65
CA ARG A 285 2.00 -6.04 -12.71
C ARG A 285 1.59 -4.62 -13.08
N VAL A 286 0.38 -4.20 -12.77
CA VAL A 286 -0.18 -2.92 -13.24
C VAL A 286 -0.62 -1.99 -12.12
N ILE A 287 -0.76 -2.51 -10.90
CA ILE A 287 -1.33 -1.74 -9.80
C ILE A 287 -0.48 -0.52 -9.46
N LEU A 288 0.85 -0.67 -9.38
CA LEU A 288 1.73 0.44 -9.05
C LEU A 288 1.73 1.53 -10.15
N PRO A 289 1.94 1.21 -11.45
CA PRO A 289 1.75 2.18 -12.52
C PRO A 289 0.38 2.84 -12.55
N ALA A 290 -0.68 2.11 -12.16
CA ALA A 290 -2.03 2.66 -12.08
C ALA A 290 -2.15 3.67 -10.93
N LEU A 291 -1.63 3.36 -9.74
CA LEU A 291 -1.64 4.26 -8.58
C LEU A 291 -0.87 5.56 -8.85
N LEU A 292 0.24 5.50 -9.60
CA LEU A 292 0.98 6.70 -10.01
C LEU A 292 0.19 7.66 -10.92
N ARG A 293 -0.90 7.19 -11.52
CA ARG A 293 -1.71 7.95 -12.48
C ARG A 293 -3.12 8.27 -11.98
N VAL A 294 -3.67 7.43 -11.11
CA VAL A 294 -5.11 7.45 -10.77
C VAL A 294 -5.60 8.78 -10.20
N SER A 295 -4.78 9.46 -9.41
CA SER A 295 -5.16 10.76 -8.83
C SER A 295 -5.32 11.88 -9.88
N ARG A 296 -4.64 11.77 -11.02
CA ARG A 296 -4.81 12.72 -12.15
C ARG A 296 -6.17 12.59 -12.82
N GLU A 297 -6.84 11.45 -12.66
CA GLU A 297 -8.23 11.30 -13.12
C GLU A 297 -9.21 12.10 -12.26
N LEU A 298 -8.89 12.31 -10.98
CA LEU A 298 -9.69 13.16 -10.10
C LEU A 298 -9.61 14.63 -10.55
N GLU A 299 -8.39 15.11 -10.69
CA GLU A 299 -8.07 16.46 -11.14
C GLU A 299 -6.61 16.47 -11.65
N PRO A 300 -6.34 16.96 -12.89
CA PRO A 300 -4.99 16.95 -13.46
C PRO A 300 -3.92 17.68 -12.66
N SER A 301 -4.31 18.66 -11.86
CA SER A 301 -3.41 19.49 -11.04
C SER A 301 -3.07 18.87 -9.68
N ILE A 302 -3.59 17.68 -9.35
CA ILE A 302 -3.28 17.01 -8.08
C ILE A 302 -1.83 16.55 -8.05
N GLU A 303 -1.13 16.92 -6.99
CA GLU A 303 0.17 16.39 -6.62
C GLU A 303 0.00 15.23 -5.64
N THR A 304 0.56 14.08 -5.98
CA THR A 304 0.40 12.86 -5.19
C THR A 304 1.72 12.37 -4.66
N GLN A 305 1.74 12.06 -3.34
CA GLN A 305 2.82 11.33 -2.70
C GLN A 305 2.31 9.96 -2.28
N LEU A 306 2.96 8.89 -2.76
CA LEU A 306 2.60 7.50 -2.51
C LEU A 306 3.53 6.87 -1.48
N PHE A 307 2.96 6.12 -0.54
CA PHE A 307 3.65 5.26 0.41
C PHE A 307 3.10 3.86 0.24
N ILE A 308 3.91 2.94 -0.22
CA ILE A 308 3.45 1.61 -0.61
C ILE A 308 4.32 0.55 0.04
N THR A 309 3.72 -0.33 0.84
CA THR A 309 4.39 -1.54 1.28
C THR A 309 4.13 -2.69 0.30
N THR A 310 5.10 -3.54 0.11
CA THR A 310 4.97 -4.72 -0.76
C THR A 310 5.92 -5.84 -0.34
N HIS A 311 5.45 -7.08 -0.51
CA HIS A 311 6.23 -8.32 -0.45
C HIS A 311 6.29 -9.02 -1.82
N ALA A 312 5.72 -8.39 -2.87
CA ALA A 312 5.62 -9.02 -4.18
C ALA A 312 6.75 -8.56 -5.11
N PRO A 313 7.64 -9.49 -5.53
CA PRO A 313 8.67 -9.18 -6.50
C PRO A 313 8.11 -8.68 -7.83
N LEU A 314 6.90 -9.11 -8.17
CA LEU A 314 6.23 -8.69 -9.39
C LEU A 314 5.79 -7.22 -9.35
N VAL A 315 5.44 -6.69 -8.18
CA VAL A 315 5.15 -5.26 -7.98
C VAL A 315 6.43 -4.44 -8.18
N LEU A 316 7.55 -4.88 -7.59
CA LEU A 316 8.84 -4.20 -7.76
C LEU A 316 9.33 -4.24 -9.22
N ALA A 317 9.20 -5.39 -9.89
CA ALA A 317 9.52 -5.50 -11.33
C ALA A 317 8.63 -4.57 -12.17
N SER A 318 7.37 -4.38 -11.81
CA SER A 318 6.47 -3.46 -12.50
C SER A 318 6.81 -1.98 -12.27
N ALA A 319 7.53 -1.67 -11.21
CA ALA A 319 7.99 -0.31 -10.91
C ALA A 319 9.13 0.14 -11.84
N GLU A 320 9.97 -0.79 -12.31
CA GLU A 320 11.22 -0.47 -13.01
C GLU A 320 11.08 0.54 -14.15
N PRO A 321 10.11 0.42 -15.07
CA PRO A 321 9.98 1.38 -16.17
C PRO A 321 9.50 2.77 -15.73
N HIS A 322 9.04 2.91 -14.50
CA HIS A 322 8.36 4.10 -13.99
C HIS A 322 9.10 4.79 -12.85
N PHE A 323 10.13 4.14 -12.31
CA PHE A 323 10.91 4.63 -11.18
C PHE A 323 11.84 5.78 -11.61
N ASP A 324 11.74 6.90 -10.91
CA ASP A 324 12.54 8.11 -11.10
C ASP A 324 13.35 8.38 -9.83
N GLU A 325 14.65 8.12 -9.84
CA GLU A 325 15.52 8.23 -8.66
C GLU A 325 15.52 9.65 -8.04
N ALA A 326 15.17 10.67 -8.79
CA ALA A 326 15.06 12.03 -8.26
C ALA A 326 13.77 12.28 -7.46
N ARG A 327 12.75 11.43 -7.67
CA ARG A 327 11.41 11.63 -7.12
C ARG A 327 10.87 10.44 -6.35
N ASP A 328 11.59 9.31 -6.35
CA ASP A 328 11.17 8.04 -5.77
C ASP A 328 12.23 7.47 -4.85
N ALA A 329 11.82 6.67 -3.90
CA ALA A 329 12.69 5.98 -2.96
C ALA A 329 12.23 4.54 -2.73
N LEU A 330 13.22 3.64 -2.56
CA LEU A 330 13.02 2.30 -2.02
C LEU A 330 13.65 2.23 -0.64
N PHE A 331 12.90 1.75 0.34
CA PHE A 331 13.37 1.47 1.69
C PHE A 331 13.31 -0.04 1.92
N LEU A 332 14.44 -0.61 2.34
CA LEU A 332 14.54 -2.01 2.70
C LEU A 332 14.56 -2.16 4.21
N PHE A 333 13.66 -3.01 4.68
CA PHE A 333 13.61 -3.46 6.06
C PHE A 333 14.30 -4.81 6.17
N ASP A 334 15.24 -4.91 7.08
CA ASP A 334 16.01 -6.12 7.33
C ASP A 334 16.11 -6.38 8.84
N LEU A 335 16.42 -7.61 9.21
CA LEU A 335 16.66 -8.02 10.59
C LEU A 335 18.14 -8.34 10.77
N ASP A 336 18.88 -7.44 11.38
CA ASP A 336 20.27 -7.68 11.77
C ASP A 336 20.33 -8.14 13.23
N ALA A 337 20.69 -9.41 13.43
CA ALA A 337 20.69 -10.09 14.72
C ALA A 337 19.28 -10.07 15.39
N ALA A 338 18.96 -9.06 16.15
CA ALA A 338 17.68 -8.89 16.87
C ALA A 338 17.10 -7.49 16.71
N GLU A 339 17.67 -6.68 15.83
CA GLU A 339 17.24 -5.31 15.59
C GLU A 339 16.79 -5.11 14.15
N VAL A 340 15.67 -4.43 13.99
CA VAL A 340 15.20 -4.02 12.65
C VAL A 340 16.04 -2.85 12.17
N THR A 341 16.58 -3.00 10.98
CA THR A 341 17.33 -1.95 10.29
C THR A 341 16.56 -1.50 9.05
N VAL A 342 16.73 -0.23 8.69
CA VAL A 342 16.14 0.35 7.49
C VAL A 342 17.25 0.98 6.67
N SER A 343 17.33 0.60 5.41
CA SER A 343 18.28 1.18 4.45
C SER A 343 17.55 1.77 3.24
N ARG A 344 18.21 2.72 2.58
CA ARG A 344 17.75 3.28 1.29
C ARG A 344 18.80 2.94 0.23
N PRO A 345 18.74 1.76 -0.39
CA PRO A 345 19.67 1.38 -1.45
C PRO A 345 19.45 2.24 -2.70
N ALA A 346 20.51 2.39 -3.51
CA ALA A 346 20.36 2.90 -4.85
C ALA A 346 19.45 1.98 -5.67
N TRP A 347 18.55 2.55 -6.44
CA TRP A 347 17.66 1.77 -7.30
C TRP A 347 18.47 1.03 -8.38
N LYS A 348 18.22 -0.27 -8.51
CA LYS A 348 18.83 -1.11 -9.53
C LYS A 348 17.76 -1.99 -10.15
N PRO A 349 17.38 -1.79 -11.41
CA PRO A 349 16.48 -2.70 -12.12
C PRO A 349 17.05 -4.12 -12.13
N ARG A 350 16.20 -5.11 -11.86
CA ARG A 350 16.56 -6.54 -11.84
C ARG A 350 16.01 -7.27 -13.07
N GLY A 351 15.03 -6.67 -13.75
CA GLY A 351 14.45 -7.12 -15.01
C GLY A 351 13.19 -7.97 -14.84
N ASP A 352 13.22 -8.99 -14.01
CA ASP A 352 12.08 -9.87 -13.80
C ASP A 352 11.85 -10.24 -12.33
N ALA A 353 10.71 -10.88 -12.04
CA ALA A 353 10.32 -11.26 -10.68
C ALA A 353 11.28 -12.28 -10.05
N SER A 354 11.88 -13.18 -10.84
CA SER A 354 12.84 -14.18 -10.33
C SER A 354 14.16 -13.52 -9.91
N ALA A 355 14.60 -12.53 -10.68
CA ALA A 355 15.79 -11.74 -10.34
C ALA A 355 15.55 -10.86 -9.11
N TRP A 356 14.34 -10.34 -8.92
CA TRP A 356 13.97 -9.67 -7.66
C TRP A 356 13.99 -10.63 -6.48
N LEU A 357 13.45 -11.84 -6.59
CA LEU A 357 13.45 -12.84 -5.52
C LEU A 357 14.87 -13.20 -5.06
N THR A 358 15.84 -13.24 -5.99
CA THR A 358 17.24 -13.57 -5.67
C THR A 358 18.12 -12.34 -5.42
N SER A 359 17.51 -11.17 -5.29
CA SER A 359 18.22 -9.94 -4.95
C SER A 359 18.35 -9.74 -3.44
N ASP A 360 19.12 -8.73 -3.07
CA ASP A 360 19.27 -8.22 -1.71
C ASP A 360 17.96 -7.73 -1.06
N VAL A 361 16.86 -7.69 -1.80
CA VAL A 361 15.53 -7.30 -1.27
C VAL A 361 14.78 -8.46 -0.64
N PHE A 362 14.91 -9.67 -1.22
CA PHE A 362 14.21 -10.89 -0.77
C PHE A 362 15.15 -12.01 -0.32
N ASP A 363 16.43 -11.89 -0.61
CA ASP A 363 17.55 -12.74 -0.18
C ASP A 363 17.34 -14.27 -0.39
N LEU A 364 16.54 -14.66 -1.39
CA LEU A 364 16.40 -16.06 -1.75
C LEU A 364 17.63 -16.54 -2.54
N ALA A 365 18.23 -17.64 -2.15
CA ALA A 365 19.34 -18.22 -2.90
C ALA A 365 18.92 -18.67 -4.31
N GLN A 366 17.70 -19.17 -4.45
CA GLN A 366 17.08 -19.57 -5.72
C GLN A 366 15.58 -19.28 -5.72
N ALA A 367 15.05 -18.77 -6.84
CA ALA A 367 13.61 -18.56 -7.03
C ALA A 367 12.89 -19.90 -7.38
N ARG A 368 12.96 -20.88 -6.50
CA ARG A 368 12.51 -22.28 -6.73
C ARG A 368 11.89 -22.88 -5.45
N SER A 369 11.44 -24.14 -5.53
CA SER A 369 11.07 -24.87 -4.31
C SER A 369 12.29 -25.08 -3.41
N VAL A 370 12.06 -25.29 -2.12
CA VAL A 370 13.13 -25.53 -1.13
C VAL A 370 13.98 -26.75 -1.51
N GLU A 371 13.35 -27.80 -2.04
CA GLU A 371 14.03 -29.03 -2.49
C GLU A 371 14.94 -28.76 -3.71
N ALA A 372 14.43 -28.02 -4.70
CA ALA A 372 15.20 -27.64 -5.88
C ALA A 372 16.35 -26.68 -5.54
N GLU A 373 16.11 -25.72 -4.65
CA GLU A 373 17.16 -24.83 -4.14
C GLU A 373 18.27 -25.62 -3.48
N ARG A 374 17.92 -26.54 -2.57
CA ARG A 374 18.89 -27.38 -1.87
C ARG A 374 19.71 -28.22 -2.85
N ALA A 375 19.06 -28.92 -3.79
CA ALA A 375 19.75 -29.75 -4.79
C ALA A 375 20.71 -28.90 -5.67
N ILE A 376 20.31 -27.70 -6.06
CA ILE A 376 21.16 -26.76 -6.82
C ILE A 376 22.35 -26.31 -5.97
N LEU A 377 22.16 -25.94 -4.70
CA LEU A 377 23.22 -25.50 -3.81
C LEU A 377 24.24 -26.63 -3.56
N ASP A 378 23.77 -27.89 -3.35
CA ASP A 378 24.61 -29.06 -3.20
C ASP A 378 25.41 -29.31 -4.49
N ALA A 379 24.78 -29.23 -5.65
CA ALA A 379 25.46 -29.34 -6.94
C ALA A 379 26.49 -28.22 -7.15
N MET A 380 26.18 -26.98 -6.79
CA MET A 380 27.12 -25.84 -6.88
C MET A 380 28.33 -26.03 -5.95
N ALA A 381 28.11 -26.56 -4.74
CA ALA A 381 29.18 -26.90 -3.83
C ALA A 381 30.10 -28.01 -4.41
N ALA A 382 29.49 -29.05 -4.99
CA ALA A 382 30.22 -30.12 -5.67
C ALA A 382 30.98 -29.61 -6.90
N MET A 383 30.45 -28.68 -7.65
CA MET A 383 31.14 -28.07 -8.80
C MET A 383 32.42 -27.32 -8.42
N ARG A 384 32.55 -26.84 -7.20
CA ARG A 384 33.73 -26.13 -6.69
C ARG A 384 34.84 -27.09 -6.21
N ARG A 385 34.55 -28.39 -6.03
CA ARG A 385 35.53 -29.38 -5.58
C ARG A 385 36.45 -29.73 -6.76
N PRO A 386 37.79 -29.73 -6.60
CA PRO A 386 38.73 -30.14 -7.66
C PRO A 386 38.44 -31.57 -8.11
N ASP A 387 38.31 -32.49 -7.15
CA ASP A 387 38.00 -33.88 -7.38
C ASP A 387 36.56 -34.19 -6.97
N LEU A 388 35.72 -34.48 -7.92
CA LEU A 388 34.33 -34.92 -7.72
C LEU A 388 34.25 -36.41 -8.04
N PRO A 389 34.05 -37.31 -7.04
CA PRO A 389 33.87 -38.75 -7.26
C PRO A 389 32.64 -39.01 -8.14
N ILE A 390 32.75 -40.00 -9.02
CA ILE A 390 31.64 -40.34 -9.94
C ILE A 390 30.36 -40.74 -9.19
N GLU A 391 30.46 -41.36 -8.03
CA GLU A 391 29.32 -41.77 -7.22
C GLU A 391 28.59 -40.54 -6.63
N ASP A 392 29.36 -39.52 -6.19
CA ASP A 392 28.77 -38.23 -5.76
C ASP A 392 28.08 -37.54 -6.94
N ALA A 393 28.72 -37.54 -8.11
CA ALA A 393 28.12 -36.94 -9.32
C ALA A 393 26.83 -37.62 -9.74
N LYS A 394 26.75 -38.97 -9.64
CA LYS A 394 25.53 -39.74 -9.92
C LYS A 394 24.41 -39.37 -8.95
N ARG A 395 24.68 -39.42 -7.64
CA ARG A 395 23.69 -39.06 -6.61
C ARG A 395 23.13 -37.65 -6.81
N ILE A 396 23.99 -36.67 -7.00
CA ILE A 396 23.58 -35.27 -7.23
C ILE A 396 22.80 -35.15 -8.54
N HIS A 397 23.18 -35.89 -9.58
CA HIS A 397 22.44 -35.86 -10.84
C HIS A 397 21.01 -36.41 -10.68
N GLU A 398 20.84 -37.51 -9.92
CA GLU A 398 19.54 -38.08 -9.60
C GLU A 398 18.70 -37.10 -8.75
N GLU A 399 19.29 -36.52 -7.71
CA GLU A 399 18.63 -35.51 -6.87
C GLU A 399 18.16 -34.27 -7.69
N LEU A 400 18.97 -33.79 -8.63
CA LEU A 400 18.60 -32.73 -9.54
C LEU A 400 17.48 -33.17 -10.51
N HIS A 401 17.54 -34.39 -11.02
CA HIS A 401 16.55 -34.93 -11.95
C HIS A 401 15.18 -35.08 -11.30
N ASP A 402 15.13 -35.38 -10.01
CA ASP A 402 13.85 -35.48 -9.27
C ASP A 402 13.14 -34.14 -9.08
N VAL A 403 13.87 -33.02 -9.09
CA VAL A 403 13.32 -31.69 -8.74
C VAL A 403 13.38 -30.67 -9.87
N LEU A 404 14.21 -30.90 -10.90
CA LEU A 404 14.35 -29.96 -12.03
C LEU A 404 13.71 -30.54 -13.30
N LYS A 405 13.11 -29.69 -14.11
CA LYS A 405 12.69 -30.04 -15.46
C LYS A 405 13.92 -30.25 -16.39
N ASP A 406 13.82 -31.13 -17.38
CA ASP A 406 14.89 -31.39 -18.35
C ASP A 406 15.35 -30.13 -19.11
N THR A 407 14.46 -29.12 -19.24
CA THR A 407 14.73 -27.84 -19.90
C THR A 407 15.34 -26.79 -18.98
N ASP A 408 15.66 -27.14 -17.72
CA ASP A 408 16.17 -26.17 -16.77
C ASP A 408 17.55 -25.66 -17.17
N PRO A 409 17.79 -24.34 -17.16
CA PRO A 409 19.10 -23.75 -17.53
C PRO A 409 20.27 -24.23 -16.67
N PHE A 410 20.01 -24.69 -15.44
CA PHE A 410 21.05 -25.19 -14.56
C PHE A 410 21.74 -26.44 -15.10
N TRP A 411 21.02 -27.28 -15.89
CA TRP A 411 21.56 -28.47 -16.51
C TRP A 411 22.80 -28.20 -17.37
N VAL A 412 22.83 -27.09 -18.10
CA VAL A 412 23.97 -26.74 -18.95
C VAL A 412 25.26 -26.65 -18.12
N ARG A 413 25.19 -26.07 -16.94
CA ARG A 413 26.34 -25.92 -16.04
C ARG A 413 26.68 -27.24 -15.35
N TRP A 414 25.68 -27.95 -14.86
CA TRP A 414 25.89 -29.22 -14.18
C TRP A 414 26.46 -30.30 -15.08
N LEU A 415 25.93 -30.50 -16.30
CA LEU A 415 26.36 -31.55 -17.23
C LEU A 415 27.81 -31.40 -17.66
N VAL A 416 28.36 -30.20 -17.77
CA VAL A 416 29.78 -29.98 -18.03
C VAL A 416 30.61 -30.55 -16.89
N ARG A 417 30.23 -30.31 -15.65
CA ARG A 417 30.99 -30.83 -14.50
C ARG A 417 30.81 -32.34 -14.30
N ALA A 418 29.58 -32.82 -14.47
CA ALA A 418 29.29 -34.27 -14.38
C ALA A 418 30.09 -35.08 -15.39
N ARG A 419 30.23 -34.63 -16.63
CA ARG A 419 31.07 -35.25 -17.66
C ARG A 419 32.54 -35.28 -17.28
N GLN A 420 33.08 -34.20 -16.67
CA GLN A 420 34.46 -34.17 -16.15
C GLN A 420 34.68 -35.19 -15.03
N ALA A 421 33.65 -35.50 -14.26
CA ALA A 421 33.67 -36.57 -13.24
C ALA A 421 33.43 -37.97 -13.80
N GLY A 422 33.28 -38.11 -15.14
CA GLY A 422 33.11 -39.41 -15.82
C GLY A 422 31.63 -39.86 -15.93
N LEU A 423 30.66 -39.02 -15.57
CA LEU A 423 29.23 -39.31 -15.77
C LEU A 423 28.87 -39.10 -17.24
N THR A 424 28.36 -40.11 -17.89
CA THR A 424 27.73 -40.04 -19.22
C THR A 424 26.22 -39.96 -18.99
N PRO A 425 25.61 -38.76 -19.12
CA PRO A 425 24.17 -38.57 -18.92
C PRO A 425 23.38 -39.13 -20.08
#